data_3e6f9545721771a785c396fdb285fb30
#
_entry.id   3e6f9545721771a785c396fdb285fb30
#
_cell.length_a   1.000
_cell.length_b   1.000
_cell.length_c   1.000
_cell.angle_alpha   90.00
_cell.angle_beta   90.00
_cell.angle_gamma   90.00
#
_symmetry.space_group_name_H-M   'P 1'
#
loop_
_entity.id
_entity.type
_entity.pdbx_description
1 polymer ?
#
loop_
_entity_poly.entity_id
_entity_poly.type
_entity_poly.pdbx_seq_one_letter_code
_entity_poly.pdbx_strand_id
1 'polypeptide(L)'
;MKNIKFDVCWITVNRSCNLRCNFCYALNTLESSKTMLFTDALKIVDFCDEANIEKIIIIGGEPTLYCDVVELIKYAKEKNVKVSLVTNGIMLSSLEYCKSLVEAGIDEIGISLKGNDKNSFKDITGKDMFGKVIDGMKNLKSLSYPFSCSMVITESNLFTFLDGVKVAFENGCSGVSLSFAYDFCTAKEKDENYLIKNNPYYFIRAFVSQIDKLNEISNEKWSFESGYPLCVFDDTQIKKFGGHLVTTCQLLNRNGIIFDTELNVLPCNTMHLIKLGKLGVDFNTYEDFCRYANESIYEQVMSYITSLPSEDCKKCSKLENCGGGCVCFWTNTSFDSLKEKKDFLIQRAIDEVPNDSQD
;
A
#
# COMPACT_ATOMS: atom_id res chain seq x y z
N MET A 1 9.74 -6.13 30.15
CA MET A 1 8.92 -5.55 29.06
C MET A 1 9.50 -6.03 27.73
N LYS A 2 8.67 -6.52 26.80
CA LYS A 2 9.11 -6.76 25.43
C LYS A 2 9.39 -5.41 24.77
N ASN A 3 10.60 -5.20 24.26
CA ASN A 3 10.84 -4.07 23.35
C ASN A 3 10.14 -4.37 22.03
N ILE A 4 9.21 -3.51 21.65
CA ILE A 4 8.50 -3.59 20.37
C ILE A 4 9.36 -2.83 19.37
N LYS A 5 9.98 -3.53 18.43
CA LYS A 5 10.83 -2.89 17.42
C LYS A 5 10.00 -2.54 16.19
N PHE A 6 10.12 -1.28 15.74
CA PHE A 6 9.56 -0.84 14.46
C PHE A 6 10.69 -0.45 13.51
N ASP A 7 10.56 -0.84 12.25
CA ASP A 7 11.50 -0.45 11.18
C ASP A 7 10.95 0.73 10.38
N VAL A 8 9.62 0.90 10.36
CA VAL A 8 8.93 1.89 9.55
C VAL A 8 7.77 2.54 10.30
N CYS A 9 7.61 3.86 10.09
CA CYS A 9 6.45 4.62 10.55
C CYS A 9 5.70 5.21 9.35
N TRP A 10 4.37 5.02 9.32
CA TRP A 10 3.50 5.69 8.35
C TRP A 10 2.80 6.86 9.01
N ILE A 11 2.83 8.01 8.35
CA ILE A 11 2.15 9.21 8.84
C ILE A 11 1.11 9.66 7.83
N THR A 12 -0.17 9.69 8.25
CA THR A 12 -1.24 10.29 7.47
C THR A 12 -1.33 11.77 7.83
N VAL A 13 -0.71 12.65 7.03
CA VAL A 13 -0.63 14.09 7.35
C VAL A 13 -1.92 14.86 7.07
N ASN A 14 -2.78 14.35 6.18
CA ASN A 14 -4.08 14.97 5.89
C ASN A 14 -5.10 13.94 5.36
N ARG A 15 -6.36 14.34 5.30
CA ARG A 15 -7.45 13.61 4.61
C ARG A 15 -7.97 14.36 3.37
N SER A 16 -7.29 15.43 2.98
CA SER A 16 -7.57 16.17 1.74
C SER A 16 -6.95 15.45 0.55
N CYS A 17 -7.70 15.32 -0.54
CA CYS A 17 -7.19 14.76 -1.80
C CYS A 17 -7.82 15.51 -2.99
N ASN A 18 -7.03 15.75 -4.02
CA ASN A 18 -7.47 16.35 -5.27
C ASN A 18 -8.03 15.35 -6.29
N LEU A 19 -8.05 14.03 -5.96
CA LEU A 19 -8.64 12.95 -6.74
C LEU A 19 -9.75 12.22 -5.97
N ARG A 20 -10.54 11.39 -6.69
CA ARG A 20 -11.57 10.52 -6.12
C ARG A 20 -11.49 9.14 -6.79
N CYS A 21 -10.36 8.44 -6.57
CA CYS A 21 -10.13 7.11 -7.16
C CYS A 21 -11.19 6.12 -6.67
N ASN A 22 -11.78 5.36 -7.60
CA ASN A 22 -12.85 4.40 -7.32
C ASN A 22 -12.43 3.21 -6.44
N PHE A 23 -11.13 2.89 -6.40
CA PHE A 23 -10.55 1.85 -5.55
C PHE A 23 -9.89 2.38 -4.27
N CYS A 24 -10.05 3.66 -3.94
CA CYS A 24 -9.32 4.28 -2.82
C CYS A 24 -9.82 3.74 -1.47
N TYR A 25 -8.95 3.08 -0.72
CA TYR A 25 -9.26 2.59 0.63
C TYR A 25 -9.65 3.71 1.61
N ALA A 26 -9.19 4.94 1.35
CA ALA A 26 -9.47 6.10 2.20
C ALA A 26 -10.67 6.94 1.73
N LEU A 27 -11.37 6.53 0.67
CA LEU A 27 -12.42 7.35 0.03
C LEU A 27 -13.46 7.88 1.02
N ASN A 28 -13.92 7.03 1.93
CA ASN A 28 -14.93 7.39 2.94
C ASN A 28 -14.37 8.21 4.11
N THR A 29 -13.06 8.43 4.16
CA THR A 29 -12.39 9.23 5.20
C THR A 29 -11.81 10.53 4.64
N LEU A 30 -11.98 10.78 3.34
CA LEU A 30 -11.50 11.99 2.71
C LEU A 30 -12.33 13.20 3.19
N GLU A 31 -11.65 14.09 3.88
CA GLU A 31 -12.22 15.29 4.44
C GLU A 31 -11.19 16.42 4.42
N SER A 32 -11.50 17.53 3.77
CA SER A 32 -10.55 18.64 3.57
C SER A 32 -10.13 19.34 4.86
N SER A 33 -10.98 19.30 5.89
CA SER A 33 -10.71 19.89 7.20
C SER A 33 -9.78 19.08 8.08
N LYS A 34 -9.63 17.77 7.82
CA LYS A 34 -8.76 16.90 8.62
C LYS A 34 -7.33 16.96 8.13
N THR A 35 -6.56 17.83 8.75
CA THR A 35 -5.13 18.04 8.51
C THR A 35 -4.40 17.99 9.84
N MET A 36 -3.27 17.27 9.90
CA MET A 36 -2.41 17.20 11.08
C MET A 36 -1.80 18.58 11.38
N LEU A 37 -1.75 18.97 12.62
CA LEU A 37 -0.98 20.15 13.02
C LEU A 37 0.51 19.88 12.83
N PHE A 38 1.27 20.87 12.39
CA PHE A 38 2.72 20.70 12.20
C PHE A 38 3.42 20.27 13.48
N THR A 39 3.06 20.88 14.62
CA THR A 39 3.58 20.50 15.94
C THR A 39 3.31 19.04 16.30
N ASP A 40 2.22 18.47 15.83
CA ASP A 40 1.89 17.06 16.06
C ASP A 40 2.69 16.13 15.12
N ALA A 41 2.94 16.56 13.89
CA ALA A 41 3.83 15.85 12.98
C ALA A 41 5.27 15.78 13.54
N LEU A 42 5.76 16.86 14.17
CA LEU A 42 7.08 16.88 14.83
C LEU A 42 7.16 15.87 15.99
N LYS A 43 6.10 15.75 16.82
CA LYS A 43 6.05 14.74 17.89
C LYS A 43 6.20 13.30 17.36
N ILE A 44 5.61 13.02 16.17
CA ILE A 44 5.77 11.70 15.55
C ILE A 44 7.21 11.48 15.10
N VAL A 45 7.86 12.51 14.54
CA VAL A 45 9.28 12.41 14.15
C VAL A 45 10.17 12.20 15.37
N ASP A 46 9.93 12.93 16.48
CA ASP A 46 10.66 12.73 17.73
C ASP A 46 10.46 11.32 18.30
N PHE A 47 9.23 10.81 18.27
CA PHE A 47 8.94 9.41 18.62
C PHE A 47 9.71 8.41 17.73
N CYS A 48 9.80 8.67 16.43
CA CYS A 48 10.55 7.81 15.51
C CYS A 48 12.06 7.83 15.80
N ASP A 49 12.63 8.99 16.12
CA ASP A 49 14.03 9.16 16.52
C ASP A 49 14.33 8.37 17.81
N GLU A 50 13.53 8.53 18.86
CA GLU A 50 13.63 7.77 20.11
C GLU A 50 13.53 6.26 19.92
N ALA A 51 12.63 5.83 19.03
CA ALA A 51 12.41 4.41 18.71
C ALA A 51 13.47 3.82 17.76
N ASN A 52 14.40 4.63 17.25
CA ASN A 52 15.34 4.27 16.20
C ASN A 52 14.64 3.70 14.95
N ILE A 53 13.51 4.28 14.56
CA ILE A 53 12.80 3.91 13.34
C ILE A 53 13.59 4.43 12.13
N GLU A 54 13.90 3.53 11.20
CA GLU A 54 14.76 3.86 10.07
C GLU A 54 14.10 4.77 9.04
N LYS A 55 12.78 4.62 8.86
CA LYS A 55 12.05 5.30 7.77
C LYS A 55 10.66 5.77 8.17
N ILE A 56 10.35 7.00 7.81
CA ILE A 56 9.00 7.57 7.81
C ILE A 56 8.46 7.56 6.38
N ILE A 57 7.21 7.07 6.22
CA ILE A 57 6.47 7.12 4.96
C ILE A 57 5.32 8.11 5.12
N ILE A 58 5.41 9.23 4.41
CA ILE A 58 4.38 10.28 4.43
C ILE A 58 3.31 9.94 3.41
N ILE A 59 2.08 9.79 3.92
CA ILE A 59 0.86 9.56 3.15
C ILE A 59 -0.24 10.54 3.58
N GLY A 60 -1.42 10.41 2.97
CA GLY A 60 -2.59 11.18 3.35
C GLY A 60 -3.79 10.82 2.45
N GLY A 61 -4.71 11.76 2.28
CA GLY A 61 -5.51 11.77 1.08
C GLY A 61 -4.59 12.03 -0.13
N GLU A 62 -3.95 13.19 -0.14
CA GLU A 62 -2.79 13.52 -0.97
C GLU A 62 -1.80 14.34 -0.13
N PRO A 63 -0.64 13.79 0.24
CA PRO A 63 0.27 14.45 1.16
C PRO A 63 0.90 15.73 0.60
N THR A 64 1.02 15.88 -0.72
CA THR A 64 1.54 17.11 -1.32
C THR A 64 0.58 18.31 -1.21
N LEU A 65 -0.63 18.11 -0.68
CA LEU A 65 -1.56 19.18 -0.30
C LEU A 65 -1.39 19.61 1.15
N TYR A 66 -0.54 18.95 1.93
CA TYR A 66 -0.15 19.38 3.27
C TYR A 66 0.90 20.47 3.16
N CYS A 67 0.59 21.68 3.64
CA CYS A 67 1.44 22.85 3.45
C CYS A 67 2.84 22.70 4.06
N ASP A 68 2.95 21.95 5.14
CA ASP A 68 4.18 21.80 5.91
C ASP A 68 5.00 20.55 5.52
N VAL A 69 4.67 19.89 4.40
CA VAL A 69 5.35 18.64 4.02
C VAL A 69 6.85 18.82 3.82
N VAL A 70 7.29 19.94 3.22
CA VAL A 70 8.70 20.24 2.98
C VAL A 70 9.45 20.44 4.30
N GLU A 71 8.87 21.20 5.22
CA GLU A 71 9.47 21.45 6.54
C GLU A 71 9.48 20.18 7.40
N LEU A 72 8.45 19.32 7.28
CA LEU A 72 8.43 18.03 7.96
C LEU A 72 9.57 17.12 7.46
N ILE A 73 9.83 17.10 6.14
CA ILE A 73 10.96 16.37 5.58
C ILE A 73 12.28 16.88 6.16
N LYS A 74 12.53 18.20 6.16
CA LYS A 74 13.74 18.80 6.72
C LYS A 74 13.94 18.38 8.19
N TYR A 75 12.89 18.50 9.00
CA TYR A 75 12.97 18.12 10.41
C TYR A 75 13.31 16.64 10.61
N ALA A 76 12.70 15.74 9.84
CA ALA A 76 13.03 14.32 9.89
C ALA A 76 14.49 14.05 9.48
N LYS A 77 15.01 14.81 8.50
CA LYS A 77 16.43 14.71 8.08
C LYS A 77 17.40 15.22 9.14
N GLU A 78 17.04 16.25 9.92
CA GLU A 78 17.83 16.71 11.08
C GLU A 78 17.96 15.61 12.15
N LYS A 79 16.96 14.73 12.25
CA LYS A 79 16.94 13.54 13.14
C LYS A 79 17.56 12.28 12.50
N ASN A 80 18.16 12.39 11.32
CA ASN A 80 18.70 11.27 10.53
C ASN A 80 17.69 10.18 10.17
N VAL A 81 16.40 10.48 10.19
CA VAL A 81 15.34 9.55 9.74
C VAL A 81 15.19 9.66 8.23
N LYS A 82 15.11 8.52 7.54
CA LYS A 82 14.80 8.49 6.10
C LYS A 82 13.33 8.84 5.87
N VAL A 83 13.07 9.56 4.79
CA VAL A 83 11.71 9.98 4.44
C VAL A 83 11.32 9.52 3.04
N SER A 84 10.20 8.82 2.95
CA SER A 84 9.54 8.43 1.71
C SER A 84 8.21 9.17 1.58
N LEU A 85 7.90 9.68 0.38
CA LEU A 85 6.63 10.36 0.06
C LEU A 85 5.85 9.55 -0.97
N VAL A 86 4.62 9.14 -0.64
CA VAL A 86 3.72 8.46 -1.58
C VAL A 86 2.66 9.45 -2.05
N THR A 87 2.72 9.84 -3.33
CA THR A 87 1.88 10.90 -3.91
C THR A 87 1.19 10.44 -5.19
N ASN A 88 0.10 11.10 -5.56
CA ASN A 88 -0.53 10.93 -6.87
C ASN A 88 0.22 11.67 -8.01
N GLY A 89 1.27 12.41 -7.70
CA GLY A 89 2.18 13.05 -8.64
C GLY A 89 1.70 14.37 -9.26
N ILE A 90 0.48 14.81 -9.02
CA ILE A 90 -0.08 16.02 -9.68
C ILE A 90 0.70 17.29 -9.31
N MET A 91 1.06 17.46 -8.03
CA MET A 91 1.81 18.64 -7.58
C MET A 91 3.26 18.64 -8.09
N LEU A 92 3.81 17.48 -8.42
CA LEU A 92 5.14 17.36 -9.03
C LEU A 92 5.22 17.96 -10.45
N SER A 93 4.08 18.33 -11.06
CA SER A 93 4.06 19.11 -12.30
C SER A 93 4.73 20.50 -12.16
N SER A 94 4.89 21.00 -10.93
CA SER A 94 5.74 22.16 -10.65
C SER A 94 7.19 21.73 -10.44
N LEU A 95 8.09 22.16 -11.32
CA LEU A 95 9.53 21.90 -11.18
C LEU A 95 10.10 22.53 -9.89
N GLU A 96 9.60 23.69 -9.52
CA GLU A 96 10.00 24.39 -8.30
C GLU A 96 9.65 23.58 -7.06
N TYR A 97 8.44 23.00 -7.03
CA TYR A 97 8.03 22.10 -5.95
C TYR A 97 8.88 20.83 -5.89
N CYS A 98 9.21 20.22 -7.05
CA CYS A 98 10.13 19.09 -7.07
C CYS A 98 11.50 19.46 -6.47
N LYS A 99 12.04 20.64 -6.83
CA LYS A 99 13.30 21.14 -6.27
C LYS A 99 13.21 21.30 -4.73
N SER A 100 12.13 21.88 -4.23
CA SER A 100 11.97 22.07 -2.79
C SER A 100 11.95 20.75 -2.00
N LEU A 101 11.35 19.68 -2.55
CA LEU A 101 11.38 18.34 -1.95
C LEU A 101 12.80 17.74 -1.96
N VAL A 102 13.51 17.88 -3.09
CA VAL A 102 14.89 17.36 -3.23
C VAL A 102 15.85 18.12 -2.30
N GLU A 103 15.75 19.46 -2.24
CA GLU A 103 16.54 20.31 -1.35
C GLU A 103 16.24 20.08 0.13
N ALA A 104 15.01 19.68 0.47
CA ALA A 104 14.65 19.25 1.83
C ALA A 104 15.27 17.90 2.23
N GLY A 105 15.87 17.18 1.29
CA GLY A 105 16.54 15.91 1.55
C GLY A 105 15.63 14.70 1.54
N ILE A 106 14.51 14.75 0.78
CA ILE A 106 13.65 13.56 0.59
C ILE A 106 14.50 12.37 0.10
N ASP A 107 14.27 11.16 0.62
CA ASP A 107 15.03 9.98 0.23
C ASP A 107 14.33 9.19 -0.89
N GLU A 108 13.00 9.11 -0.85
CA GLU A 108 12.23 8.33 -1.82
C GLU A 108 10.94 9.06 -2.22
N ILE A 109 10.62 9.05 -3.50
CA ILE A 109 9.33 9.50 -4.04
C ILE A 109 8.68 8.34 -4.77
N GLY A 110 7.49 7.93 -4.30
CA GLY A 110 6.63 6.95 -4.95
C GLY A 110 5.44 7.63 -5.61
N ILE A 111 5.31 7.54 -6.92
CA ILE A 111 4.17 8.08 -7.67
C ILE A 111 3.13 7.00 -7.86
N SER A 112 1.94 7.21 -7.29
CA SER A 112 0.80 6.31 -7.47
C SER A 112 0.14 6.58 -8.83
N LEU A 113 0.57 5.87 -9.87
CA LEU A 113 0.06 6.01 -11.24
C LEU A 113 -1.32 5.37 -11.38
N LYS A 114 -2.30 6.13 -11.89
CA LYS A 114 -3.74 5.77 -11.88
C LYS A 114 -4.30 5.50 -13.28
N GLY A 115 -3.53 5.01 -14.19
CA GLY A 115 -3.95 4.73 -15.55
C GLY A 115 -2.79 4.83 -16.51
N ASN A 116 -3.02 4.50 -17.77
CA ASN A 116 -2.02 4.49 -18.83
C ASN A 116 -2.18 5.66 -19.83
N ASP A 117 -3.35 6.33 -19.78
CA ASP A 117 -3.66 7.49 -20.60
C ASP A 117 -4.66 8.44 -19.90
N LYS A 118 -5.05 9.50 -20.61
CA LYS A 118 -5.98 10.53 -20.16
C LYS A 118 -7.36 9.94 -19.82
N ASN A 119 -7.87 8.99 -20.60
CA ASN A 119 -9.22 8.45 -20.45
C ASN A 119 -9.26 7.49 -19.27
N SER A 120 -8.38 6.50 -19.23
CA SER A 120 -8.27 5.55 -18.12
C SER A 120 -7.97 6.25 -16.79
N PHE A 121 -7.13 7.29 -16.80
CA PHE A 121 -6.88 8.10 -15.61
C PHE A 121 -8.15 8.82 -15.13
N LYS A 122 -8.91 9.42 -16.04
CA LYS A 122 -10.16 10.11 -15.72
C LYS A 122 -11.23 9.14 -15.20
N ASP A 123 -11.34 7.96 -15.80
CA ASP A 123 -12.30 6.94 -15.40
C ASP A 123 -12.02 6.41 -13.98
N ILE A 124 -10.75 6.24 -13.65
CA ILE A 124 -10.32 5.79 -12.32
C ILE A 124 -10.45 6.89 -11.27
N THR A 125 -10.08 8.14 -11.61
CA THR A 125 -9.87 9.21 -10.62
C THR A 125 -10.96 10.27 -10.58
N GLY A 126 -11.86 10.25 -11.56
CA GLY A 126 -12.90 11.28 -11.75
C GLY A 126 -12.37 12.60 -12.33
N LYS A 127 -11.07 12.73 -12.64
CA LYS A 127 -10.45 13.98 -13.13
C LYS A 127 -9.44 13.74 -14.23
N ASP A 128 -9.37 14.70 -15.16
CA ASP A 128 -8.38 14.73 -16.24
C ASP A 128 -7.10 15.45 -15.78
N MET A 129 -6.23 14.71 -15.10
CA MET A 129 -4.94 15.23 -14.60
C MET A 129 -3.74 14.39 -15.04
N PHE A 130 -3.92 13.45 -15.96
CA PHE A 130 -2.86 12.55 -16.43
C PHE A 130 -1.61 13.31 -16.92
N GLY A 131 -1.81 14.35 -17.74
CA GLY A 131 -0.69 15.16 -18.24
C GLY A 131 0.16 15.76 -17.12
N LYS A 132 -0.45 16.22 -16.01
CA LYS A 132 0.30 16.74 -14.86
C LYS A 132 1.13 15.67 -14.16
N VAL A 133 0.65 14.44 -14.09
CA VAL A 133 1.44 13.32 -13.51
C VAL A 133 2.66 13.04 -14.38
N ILE A 134 2.48 13.02 -15.71
CA ILE A 134 3.59 12.85 -16.67
C ILE A 134 4.59 14.00 -16.58
N ASP A 135 4.13 15.26 -16.47
CA ASP A 135 5.00 16.40 -16.26
C ASP A 135 5.79 16.28 -14.96
N GLY A 136 5.16 15.78 -13.88
CA GLY A 136 5.82 15.48 -12.62
C GLY A 136 6.95 14.46 -12.76
N MET A 137 6.72 13.36 -13.47
CA MET A 137 7.75 12.36 -13.76
C MET A 137 8.92 12.96 -14.55
N LYS A 138 8.61 13.75 -15.59
CA LYS A 138 9.62 14.44 -16.40
C LYS A 138 10.43 15.45 -15.57
N ASN A 139 9.81 16.17 -14.64
CA ASN A 139 10.48 17.08 -13.72
C ASN A 139 11.48 16.35 -12.83
N LEU A 140 11.09 15.24 -12.19
CA LEU A 140 12.01 14.43 -11.37
C LEU A 140 13.17 13.87 -12.24
N LYS A 141 12.85 13.36 -13.43
CA LYS A 141 13.88 12.91 -14.39
C LYS A 141 14.86 14.03 -14.77
N SER A 142 14.38 15.26 -15.00
CA SER A 142 15.23 16.42 -15.31
C SER A 142 16.16 16.80 -14.17
N LEU A 143 15.75 16.55 -12.93
CA LEU A 143 16.55 16.73 -11.73
C LEU A 143 17.50 15.54 -11.45
N SER A 144 17.51 14.53 -12.31
CA SER A 144 18.22 13.25 -12.10
C SER A 144 17.83 12.58 -10.75
N TYR A 145 16.62 12.85 -10.26
CA TYR A 145 16.12 12.28 -9.02
C TYR A 145 15.38 10.97 -9.29
N PRO A 146 15.83 9.82 -8.71
CA PRO A 146 15.18 8.54 -8.90
C PRO A 146 13.81 8.50 -8.20
N PHE A 147 12.81 7.95 -8.86
CA PHE A 147 11.48 7.74 -8.30
C PHE A 147 10.94 6.38 -8.69
N SER A 148 10.05 5.85 -7.90
CA SER A 148 9.28 4.64 -8.19
C SER A 148 7.84 4.97 -8.55
N CYS A 149 7.15 4.02 -9.21
CA CYS A 149 5.73 4.09 -9.40
C CYS A 149 5.02 2.95 -8.65
N SER A 150 3.81 3.20 -8.18
CA SER A 150 2.91 2.16 -7.72
C SER A 150 1.63 2.14 -8.55
N MET A 151 1.10 0.96 -8.84
CA MET A 151 -0.15 0.80 -9.58
C MET A 151 -1.05 -0.20 -8.87
N VAL A 152 -2.32 0.18 -8.72
CA VAL A 152 -3.37 -0.71 -8.23
C VAL A 152 -4.05 -1.36 -9.44
N ILE A 153 -4.06 -2.69 -9.47
CA ILE A 153 -4.69 -3.49 -10.50
C ILE A 153 -6.12 -3.80 -10.04
N THR A 154 -7.07 -3.44 -10.88
CA THR A 154 -8.50 -3.68 -10.74
C THR A 154 -8.99 -4.55 -11.89
N GLU A 155 -10.21 -5.03 -11.86
CA GLU A 155 -10.79 -5.74 -12.98
C GLU A 155 -10.75 -4.90 -14.28
N SER A 156 -10.95 -3.58 -14.18
CA SER A 156 -10.99 -2.69 -15.35
C SER A 156 -9.65 -2.47 -16.03
N ASN A 157 -8.52 -2.66 -15.34
CA ASN A 157 -7.18 -2.46 -15.90
C ASN A 157 -6.30 -3.73 -15.90
N LEU A 158 -6.87 -4.87 -15.54
CA LEU A 158 -6.15 -6.16 -15.41
C LEU A 158 -5.40 -6.57 -16.69
N PHE A 159 -5.91 -6.23 -17.84
CA PHE A 159 -5.30 -6.53 -19.14
C PHE A 159 -4.62 -5.31 -19.81
N THR A 160 -4.65 -4.14 -19.17
CA THR A 160 -4.04 -2.91 -19.70
C THR A 160 -3.02 -2.28 -18.75
N PHE A 161 -2.77 -2.87 -17.57
CA PHE A 161 -1.81 -2.32 -16.60
C PHE A 161 -0.39 -2.27 -17.17
N LEU A 162 -0.03 -3.17 -18.08
CA LEU A 162 1.28 -3.19 -18.77
C LEU A 162 1.54 -1.90 -19.56
N ASP A 163 0.50 -1.29 -20.15
CA ASP A 163 0.64 0.00 -20.81
C ASP A 163 1.00 1.11 -19.82
N GLY A 164 0.42 1.05 -18.61
CA GLY A 164 0.80 1.96 -17.52
C GLY A 164 2.22 1.73 -17.03
N VAL A 165 2.67 0.48 -16.91
CA VAL A 165 4.07 0.15 -16.59
C VAL A 165 5.00 0.71 -17.65
N LYS A 166 4.68 0.54 -18.94
CA LYS A 166 5.45 1.10 -20.05
C LYS A 166 5.55 2.63 -19.96
N VAL A 167 4.42 3.31 -19.74
CA VAL A 167 4.38 4.76 -19.52
C VAL A 167 5.29 5.18 -18.37
N ALA A 168 5.28 4.46 -17.25
CA ALA A 168 6.14 4.77 -16.10
C ALA A 168 7.63 4.72 -16.48
N PHE A 169 8.09 3.64 -17.11
CA PHE A 169 9.50 3.47 -17.50
C PHE A 169 9.94 4.45 -18.60
N GLU A 170 9.10 4.72 -19.61
CA GLU A 170 9.38 5.72 -20.64
C GLU A 170 9.61 7.13 -20.05
N ASN A 171 8.93 7.45 -18.94
CA ASN A 171 9.07 8.72 -18.23
C ASN A 171 10.14 8.71 -17.12
N GLY A 172 10.93 7.64 -16.99
CA GLY A 172 12.12 7.61 -16.14
C GLY A 172 11.93 6.96 -14.77
N CYS A 173 10.84 6.23 -14.55
CA CYS A 173 10.62 5.44 -13.34
C CYS A 173 11.74 4.41 -13.15
N SER A 174 12.21 4.22 -11.93
CA SER A 174 13.29 3.29 -11.59
C SER A 174 12.79 1.88 -11.23
N GLY A 175 11.52 1.74 -10.89
CA GLY A 175 10.88 0.47 -10.54
C GLY A 175 9.39 0.65 -10.25
N VAL A 176 8.60 -0.42 -10.41
CA VAL A 176 7.14 -0.40 -10.24
C VAL A 176 6.71 -1.39 -9.15
N SER A 177 5.89 -0.94 -8.21
CA SER A 177 5.19 -1.79 -7.25
C SER A 177 3.74 -1.96 -7.70
N LEU A 178 3.31 -3.21 -7.85
CA LEU A 178 1.98 -3.59 -8.32
C LEU A 178 1.20 -4.24 -7.17
N SER A 179 -0.10 -3.97 -7.07
CA SER A 179 -0.97 -4.62 -6.10
C SER A 179 -2.37 -4.78 -6.67
N PHE A 180 -3.12 -5.80 -6.23
CA PHE A 180 -4.53 -5.85 -6.53
C PHE A 180 -5.32 -4.83 -5.68
N ALA A 181 -6.41 -4.32 -6.24
CA ALA A 181 -7.41 -3.61 -5.45
C ALA A 181 -8.17 -4.62 -4.57
N TYR A 182 -8.40 -4.25 -3.33
CA TYR A 182 -9.25 -5.00 -2.43
C TYR A 182 -10.41 -4.12 -1.97
N ASP A 183 -11.58 -4.70 -1.85
CA ASP A 183 -12.71 -4.08 -1.14
C ASP A 183 -12.42 -4.09 0.37
N PHE A 184 -11.51 -3.21 0.78
CA PHE A 184 -11.12 -3.11 2.17
C PHE A 184 -12.21 -2.42 2.99
N CYS A 185 -12.59 -3.07 4.07
CA CYS A 185 -13.20 -2.46 5.25
C CYS A 185 -14.46 -1.60 5.04
N THR A 186 -15.16 -1.71 3.94
CA THR A 186 -16.56 -1.36 3.93
C THR A 186 -17.32 -2.55 4.51
N ALA A 187 -17.27 -2.70 5.85
CA ALA A 187 -17.98 -3.75 6.57
C ALA A 187 -19.50 -3.68 6.29
N LYS A 188 -19.85 -4.00 5.09
CA LYS A 188 -21.18 -4.45 4.69
C LYS A 188 -21.25 -5.91 5.10
N GLU A 189 -22.44 -6.38 5.38
CA GLU A 189 -22.72 -7.79 5.64
C GLU A 189 -21.94 -8.69 4.70
N LYS A 190 -21.36 -9.78 5.22
CA LYS A 190 -20.58 -10.74 4.42
C LYS A 190 -21.40 -11.15 3.20
N ASP A 191 -20.94 -10.75 2.02
CA ASP A 191 -21.58 -11.16 0.76
C ASP A 191 -21.17 -12.61 0.49
N GLU A 192 -22.11 -13.55 0.57
CA GLU A 192 -21.87 -14.96 0.27
C GLU A 192 -21.31 -15.18 -1.14
N ASN A 193 -21.56 -14.23 -2.05
CA ASN A 193 -21.07 -14.23 -3.42
C ASN A 193 -19.73 -13.46 -3.59
N TYR A 194 -19.13 -12.96 -2.50
CA TYR A 194 -17.89 -12.17 -2.57
C TYR A 194 -16.81 -12.86 -3.42
N LEU A 195 -16.51 -14.12 -3.14
CA LEU A 195 -15.50 -14.90 -3.88
C LEU A 195 -15.87 -15.15 -5.34
N ILE A 196 -17.17 -15.17 -5.66
CA ILE A 196 -17.63 -15.34 -7.05
C ILE A 196 -17.39 -14.04 -7.84
N LYS A 197 -17.62 -12.88 -7.22
CA LYS A 197 -17.40 -11.57 -7.82
C LYS A 197 -15.93 -11.17 -7.85
N ASN A 198 -15.18 -11.57 -6.82
CA ASN A 198 -13.77 -11.23 -6.61
C ASN A 198 -12.95 -12.53 -6.58
N ASN A 199 -13.00 -13.30 -7.67
CA ASN A 199 -12.34 -14.60 -7.77
C ASN A 199 -10.80 -14.43 -7.75
N PRO A 200 -10.08 -14.81 -6.67
CA PRO A 200 -8.65 -14.62 -6.56
C PRO A 200 -7.88 -15.44 -7.62
N TYR A 201 -8.39 -16.60 -7.99
CA TYR A 201 -7.76 -17.44 -9.02
C TYR A 201 -7.82 -16.81 -10.41
N TYR A 202 -8.91 -16.09 -10.73
CA TYR A 202 -9.05 -15.31 -11.96
C TYR A 202 -8.00 -14.21 -12.04
N PHE A 203 -7.91 -13.38 -11.00
CA PHE A 203 -6.95 -12.28 -10.95
C PHE A 203 -5.50 -12.77 -11.04
N ILE A 204 -5.17 -13.83 -10.28
CA ILE A 204 -3.82 -14.40 -10.26
C ILE A 204 -3.48 -14.99 -11.65
N ARG A 205 -4.38 -15.78 -12.24
CA ARG A 205 -4.16 -16.38 -13.55
C ARG A 205 -3.95 -15.33 -14.63
N ALA A 206 -4.81 -14.30 -14.67
CA ALA A 206 -4.71 -13.20 -15.63
C ALA A 206 -3.46 -12.35 -15.44
N PHE A 207 -2.99 -12.17 -14.20
CA PHE A 207 -1.73 -11.48 -13.96
C PHE A 207 -0.53 -12.33 -14.37
N VAL A 208 -0.52 -13.59 -13.99
CA VAL A 208 0.59 -14.53 -14.25
C VAL A 208 0.81 -14.74 -15.75
N SER A 209 -0.24 -14.72 -16.59
CA SER A 209 -0.11 -14.82 -18.06
C SER A 209 0.68 -13.63 -18.65
N GLN A 210 0.77 -12.50 -17.95
CA GLN A 210 1.41 -11.28 -18.42
C GLN A 210 2.82 -11.06 -17.86
N ILE A 211 3.32 -11.92 -16.97
CA ILE A 211 4.61 -11.72 -16.26
C ILE A 211 5.79 -11.64 -17.23
N ASP A 212 5.83 -12.47 -18.29
CA ASP A 212 6.96 -12.46 -19.22
C ASP A 212 7.09 -11.11 -19.92
N LYS A 213 5.96 -10.55 -20.37
CA LYS A 213 5.91 -9.22 -20.96
C LYS A 213 6.20 -8.11 -19.95
N LEU A 214 5.75 -8.29 -18.68
CA LEU A 214 6.08 -7.39 -17.59
C LEU A 214 7.59 -7.35 -17.32
N ASN A 215 8.25 -8.51 -17.31
CA ASN A 215 9.70 -8.62 -17.16
C ASN A 215 10.44 -7.88 -18.28
N GLU A 216 10.00 -8.05 -19.53
CA GLU A 216 10.58 -7.35 -20.68
C GLU A 216 10.44 -5.83 -20.56
N ILE A 217 9.23 -5.32 -20.29
CA ILE A 217 8.94 -3.89 -20.20
C ILE A 217 9.69 -3.23 -19.03
N SER A 218 9.74 -3.90 -17.89
CA SER A 218 10.29 -3.35 -16.65
C SER A 218 11.78 -3.65 -16.45
N ASN A 219 12.37 -4.49 -17.29
CA ASN A 219 13.70 -5.05 -17.08
C ASN A 219 13.84 -5.65 -15.66
N GLU A 220 12.85 -6.45 -15.25
CA GLU A 220 12.73 -7.11 -13.96
C GLU A 220 12.69 -6.15 -12.74
N LYS A 221 12.44 -4.87 -12.95
CA LYS A 221 12.35 -3.86 -11.89
C LYS A 221 10.92 -3.67 -11.41
N TRP A 222 10.32 -4.71 -10.91
CA TRP A 222 8.96 -4.68 -10.37
C TRP A 222 8.83 -5.52 -9.11
N SER A 223 7.80 -5.25 -8.32
CA SER A 223 7.36 -6.06 -7.20
C SER A 223 5.84 -6.19 -7.21
N PHE A 224 5.32 -7.23 -6.60
CA PHE A 224 3.89 -7.48 -6.55
C PHE A 224 3.43 -7.85 -5.15
N GLU A 225 2.54 -7.05 -4.59
CA GLU A 225 1.87 -7.30 -3.31
C GLU A 225 0.51 -7.93 -3.59
N SER A 226 0.41 -9.25 -3.47
CA SER A 226 -0.83 -9.94 -3.83
C SER A 226 -1.97 -9.65 -2.85
N GLY A 227 -1.65 -9.52 -1.55
CA GLY A 227 -2.62 -9.53 -0.45
C GLY A 227 -3.40 -10.83 -0.31
N TYR A 228 -3.43 -11.65 -1.34
CA TYR A 228 -4.04 -12.99 -1.26
C TYR A 228 -3.15 -13.97 -0.50
N PRO A 229 -3.72 -14.94 0.23
CA PRO A 229 -2.94 -15.99 0.88
C PRO A 229 -2.29 -16.91 -0.16
N LEU A 230 -1.10 -17.44 0.12
CA LEU A 230 -0.37 -18.30 -0.83
C LEU A 230 -1.07 -19.62 -1.18
N CYS A 231 -2.13 -20.00 -0.48
CA CYS A 231 -2.92 -21.20 -0.82
C CYS A 231 -3.83 -21.02 -2.05
N VAL A 232 -3.97 -19.78 -2.56
CA VAL A 232 -4.68 -19.51 -3.82
C VAL A 232 -3.76 -19.56 -5.05
N PHE A 233 -2.44 -19.69 -4.84
CA PHE A 233 -1.46 -19.86 -5.90
C PHE A 233 -1.05 -21.34 -6.01
N ASP A 234 -0.90 -21.84 -7.21
CA ASP A 234 -0.17 -23.08 -7.43
C ASP A 234 1.36 -22.84 -7.42
N ASP A 235 2.14 -23.92 -7.33
CA ASP A 235 3.58 -23.82 -7.23
C ASP A 235 4.25 -23.31 -8.53
N THR A 236 3.60 -23.53 -9.69
CA THR A 236 4.10 -23.01 -10.97
C THR A 236 3.92 -21.50 -11.04
N GLN A 237 2.77 -21.00 -10.60
CA GLN A 237 2.50 -19.57 -10.49
C GLN A 237 3.49 -18.89 -9.53
N ILE A 238 3.71 -19.46 -8.34
CA ILE A 238 4.69 -18.92 -7.38
C ILE A 238 6.09 -18.86 -8.01
N LYS A 239 6.51 -19.91 -8.71
CA LYS A 239 7.79 -19.91 -9.42
C LYS A 239 7.89 -18.82 -10.47
N LYS A 240 6.79 -18.55 -11.20
CA LYS A 240 6.78 -17.54 -12.26
C LYS A 240 6.94 -16.11 -11.71
N PHE A 241 6.51 -15.83 -10.48
CA PHE A 241 6.81 -14.58 -9.81
C PHE A 241 8.29 -14.42 -9.45
N GLY A 242 9.04 -15.52 -9.30
CA GLY A 242 10.44 -15.44 -8.87
C GLY A 242 10.57 -14.74 -7.51
N GLY A 243 11.47 -13.76 -7.40
CA GLY A 243 11.67 -12.94 -6.20
C GLY A 243 10.77 -11.71 -6.11
N HIS A 244 9.82 -11.53 -7.05
CA HIS A 244 9.02 -10.31 -7.15
C HIS A 244 7.74 -10.34 -6.29
N LEU A 245 7.35 -11.51 -5.76
CA LEU A 245 6.14 -11.67 -4.95
C LEU A 245 6.40 -11.27 -3.50
N VAL A 246 5.76 -10.20 -3.06
CA VAL A 246 5.75 -9.76 -1.65
C VAL A 246 4.51 -10.34 -0.97
N THR A 247 4.73 -11.19 0.02
CA THR A 247 3.68 -11.99 0.66
C THR A 247 3.35 -11.56 2.09
N THR A 248 4.24 -10.80 2.71
CA THR A 248 4.10 -10.33 4.09
C THR A 248 4.06 -8.81 4.14
N CYS A 249 3.37 -8.26 5.11
CA CYS A 249 3.27 -6.82 5.34
C CYS A 249 3.70 -6.46 6.77
N GLN A 250 3.91 -5.17 6.99
CA GLN A 250 4.30 -4.64 8.31
C GLN A 250 3.33 -5.00 9.45
N LEU A 251 2.02 -5.16 9.16
CA LEU A 251 1.05 -5.60 10.16
C LEU A 251 1.32 -7.03 10.61
N LEU A 252 1.53 -7.95 9.67
CA LEU A 252 1.83 -9.35 9.98
C LEU A 252 3.22 -9.51 10.61
N ASN A 253 4.21 -8.76 10.13
CA ASN A 253 5.57 -8.76 10.67
C ASN A 253 5.69 -7.97 12.00
N ARG A 254 4.66 -7.19 12.35
CA ARG A 254 4.63 -6.32 13.54
C ARG A 254 5.81 -5.35 13.63
N ASN A 255 6.35 -4.92 12.51
CA ASN A 255 7.51 -4.05 12.41
C ASN A 255 7.21 -2.63 11.91
N GLY A 256 5.94 -2.27 11.80
CA GLY A 256 5.50 -0.92 11.43
C GLY A 256 4.53 -0.31 12.43
N ILE A 257 4.58 0.99 12.57
CA ILE A 257 3.61 1.80 13.31
C ILE A 257 2.96 2.83 12.38
N ILE A 258 1.69 3.12 12.60
CA ILE A 258 0.91 4.02 11.73
C ILE A 258 0.23 5.06 12.59
N PHE A 259 0.44 6.35 12.29
CA PHE A 259 -0.27 7.46 12.91
C PHE A 259 -1.25 8.11 11.93
N ASP A 260 -2.47 8.33 12.40
CA ASP A 260 -3.46 9.13 11.66
C ASP A 260 -3.32 10.63 11.95
N THR A 261 -4.17 11.45 11.31
CA THR A 261 -4.16 12.92 11.46
C THR A 261 -4.43 13.42 12.88
N GLU A 262 -4.90 12.57 13.76
CA GLU A 262 -5.24 12.88 15.17
C GLU A 262 -4.29 12.21 16.16
N LEU A 263 -3.13 11.71 15.69
CA LEU A 263 -2.12 10.98 16.47
C LEU A 263 -2.58 9.60 16.99
N ASN A 264 -3.68 9.06 16.49
CA ASN A 264 -4.04 7.70 16.87
C ASN A 264 -3.15 6.68 16.16
N VAL A 265 -2.75 5.64 16.88
CA VAL A 265 -2.07 4.47 16.33
C VAL A 265 -3.10 3.55 15.67
N LEU A 266 -2.84 3.18 14.43
CA LEU A 266 -3.68 2.28 13.63
C LEU A 266 -2.95 0.96 13.38
N PRO A 267 -3.66 -0.19 13.30
CA PRO A 267 -3.05 -1.46 12.91
C PRO A 267 -2.65 -1.49 11.42
N CYS A 268 -3.46 -0.87 10.57
CA CYS A 268 -3.25 -0.78 9.13
C CYS A 268 -3.91 0.50 8.59
N ASN A 269 -3.38 1.08 7.52
CA ASN A 269 -3.96 2.26 6.86
C ASN A 269 -5.42 2.03 6.41
N THR A 270 -5.78 0.78 6.11
CA THR A 270 -7.13 0.39 5.73
C THR A 270 -8.07 0.19 6.91
N MET A 271 -7.54 0.03 8.13
CA MET A 271 -8.29 -0.21 9.37
C MET A 271 -8.42 1.06 10.23
N HIS A 272 -8.75 2.19 9.59
CA HIS A 272 -8.80 3.52 10.20
C HIS A 272 -9.81 3.67 11.34
N LEU A 273 -10.77 2.75 11.48
CA LEU A 273 -11.74 2.74 12.58
C LEU A 273 -11.19 2.11 13.87
N ILE A 274 -10.11 1.33 13.78
CA ILE A 274 -9.50 0.68 14.94
C ILE A 274 -8.38 1.58 15.47
N LYS A 275 -8.56 2.08 16.70
CA LYS A 275 -7.61 2.93 17.40
C LYS A 275 -6.92 2.11 18.48
N LEU A 276 -5.61 1.97 18.40
CA LEU A 276 -4.80 1.15 19.30
C LEU A 276 -4.18 1.94 20.45
N GLY A 277 -4.30 3.25 20.42
CA GLY A 277 -3.77 4.21 21.37
C GLY A 277 -3.52 5.55 20.70
N LYS A 278 -3.17 6.58 21.47
CA LYS A 278 -3.00 7.94 20.98
C LYS A 278 -1.76 8.59 21.58
N LEU A 279 -0.84 9.03 20.72
CA LEU A 279 0.33 9.82 21.13
C LEU A 279 -0.11 11.17 21.73
N GLY A 280 0.47 11.54 22.88
CA GLY A 280 0.09 12.74 23.63
C GLY A 280 -1.07 12.53 24.60
N VAL A 281 -1.68 11.32 24.65
CA VAL A 281 -2.76 10.95 25.60
C VAL A 281 -2.43 9.67 26.34
N ASP A 282 -2.24 8.57 25.62
CA ASP A 282 -1.97 7.26 26.21
C ASP A 282 -0.47 7.03 26.46
N PHE A 283 0.37 7.70 25.67
CA PHE A 283 1.83 7.69 25.76
C PHE A 283 2.40 8.96 25.15
N ASN A 284 3.60 9.38 25.58
CA ASN A 284 4.28 10.58 25.07
C ASN A 284 5.61 10.25 24.39
N THR A 285 6.29 9.20 24.81
CA THR A 285 7.59 8.76 24.33
C THR A 285 7.51 7.32 23.81
N TYR A 286 8.54 6.87 23.14
CA TYR A 286 8.63 5.46 22.72
C TYR A 286 8.68 4.51 23.94
N GLU A 287 9.36 4.90 25.02
CA GLU A 287 9.39 4.10 26.25
C GLU A 287 7.99 3.99 26.87
N ASP A 288 7.25 5.10 26.93
CA ASP A 288 5.85 5.10 27.39
C ASP A 288 4.97 4.20 26.50
N PHE A 289 5.17 4.26 25.19
CA PHE A 289 4.46 3.39 24.25
C PHE A 289 4.73 1.91 24.53
N CYS A 290 5.98 1.53 24.76
CA CYS A 290 6.31 0.13 25.09
C CYS A 290 5.64 -0.32 26.37
N ARG A 291 5.53 0.57 27.38
CA ARG A 291 4.80 0.28 28.63
C ARG A 291 3.30 0.13 28.34
N TYR A 292 2.72 1.12 27.70
CA TYR A 292 1.30 1.14 27.31
C TYR A 292 0.92 -0.11 26.54
N ALA A 293 1.67 -0.47 25.52
CA ALA A 293 1.37 -1.63 24.68
C ALA A 293 1.43 -2.97 25.44
N ASN A 294 2.29 -3.09 26.49
CA ASN A 294 2.36 -4.28 27.32
C ASN A 294 1.26 -4.34 28.39
N GLU A 295 0.73 -3.20 28.84
CA GLU A 295 -0.24 -3.08 29.94
C GLU A 295 -1.69 -2.90 29.44
N SER A 296 -1.87 -2.44 28.20
CA SER A 296 -3.18 -2.18 27.59
C SER A 296 -3.72 -3.39 26.80
N ILE A 297 -4.86 -3.17 26.15
CA ILE A 297 -5.44 -4.15 25.21
C ILE A 297 -4.71 -4.20 23.85
N TYR A 298 -3.66 -3.36 23.64
CA TYR A 298 -2.93 -3.28 22.38
C TYR A 298 -2.48 -4.65 21.86
N GLU A 299 -1.75 -5.42 22.68
CA GLU A 299 -1.26 -6.74 22.32
C GLU A 299 -2.39 -7.75 22.08
N GLN A 300 -3.49 -7.64 22.82
CA GLN A 300 -4.66 -8.52 22.63
C GLN A 300 -5.33 -8.24 21.28
N VAL A 301 -5.55 -6.96 20.95
CA VAL A 301 -6.15 -6.54 19.68
C VAL A 301 -5.25 -6.90 18.50
N MET A 302 -3.95 -6.62 18.60
CA MET A 302 -2.98 -6.97 17.57
C MET A 302 -2.91 -8.49 17.35
N SER A 303 -2.91 -9.27 18.42
CA SER A 303 -2.91 -10.75 18.33
C SER A 303 -4.20 -11.29 17.71
N TYR A 304 -5.33 -10.66 17.97
CA TYR A 304 -6.61 -11.01 17.35
C TYR A 304 -6.59 -10.68 15.85
N ILE A 305 -6.19 -9.47 15.49
CA ILE A 305 -6.12 -9.00 14.09
C ILE A 305 -5.16 -9.87 13.26
N THR A 306 -4.02 -10.26 13.82
CA THR A 306 -3.00 -11.06 13.13
C THR A 306 -3.17 -12.58 13.37
N SER A 307 -4.32 -13.02 13.91
CA SER A 307 -4.59 -14.44 14.08
C SER A 307 -4.70 -15.14 12.71
N LEU A 308 -4.26 -16.40 12.68
CA LEU A 308 -4.35 -17.21 11.45
C LEU A 308 -5.81 -17.47 11.08
N PRO A 309 -6.15 -17.45 9.81
CA PRO A 309 -7.55 -17.63 9.35
C PRO A 309 -8.08 -19.04 9.54
N SER A 310 -7.21 -20.03 9.78
CA SER A 310 -7.56 -21.43 10.05
C SER A 310 -6.46 -22.15 10.82
N GLU A 311 -6.84 -23.19 11.58
CA GLU A 311 -5.90 -24.14 12.19
C GLU A 311 -5.05 -24.89 11.14
N ASP A 312 -5.58 -25.09 9.93
CA ASP A 312 -4.85 -25.70 8.83
C ASP A 312 -3.58 -24.91 8.46
N CYS A 313 -3.58 -23.60 8.68
CA CYS A 313 -2.42 -22.74 8.44
C CYS A 313 -1.23 -23.11 9.34
N LYS A 314 -1.45 -23.58 10.55
CA LYS A 314 -0.36 -23.98 11.48
C LYS A 314 0.46 -25.17 10.96
N LYS A 315 -0.12 -25.97 10.05
CA LYS A 315 0.53 -27.14 9.44
C LYS A 315 0.98 -26.88 8.00
N CYS A 316 0.78 -25.66 7.51
CA CYS A 316 1.06 -25.31 6.12
C CYS A 316 2.56 -25.03 5.91
N SER A 317 3.17 -25.68 4.93
CA SER A 317 4.57 -25.46 4.57
C SER A 317 4.86 -24.05 4.05
N LYS A 318 3.86 -23.31 3.62
CA LYS A 318 3.97 -21.94 3.12
C LYS A 318 3.75 -20.88 4.21
N LEU A 319 3.50 -21.27 5.48
CA LEU A 319 3.09 -20.33 6.54
C LEU A 319 4.13 -19.24 6.79
N GLU A 320 5.40 -19.57 6.84
CA GLU A 320 6.50 -18.63 7.11
C GLU A 320 6.52 -17.48 6.08
N ASN A 321 6.27 -17.78 4.83
CA ASN A 321 6.22 -16.79 3.75
C ASN A 321 4.84 -16.14 3.57
N CYS A 322 3.76 -16.82 4.00
CA CYS A 322 2.39 -16.38 3.77
C CYS A 322 1.83 -15.53 4.93
N GLY A 323 2.21 -15.86 6.18
CA GLY A 323 1.64 -15.23 7.39
C GLY A 323 0.11 -15.38 7.52
N GLY A 324 -0.53 -16.19 6.68
CA GLY A 324 -1.99 -16.32 6.62
C GLY A 324 -2.66 -15.43 5.55
N GLY A 325 -1.90 -14.61 4.83
CA GLY A 325 -2.41 -13.63 3.86
C GLY A 325 -2.90 -12.33 4.51
N CYS A 326 -3.33 -11.37 3.69
CA CYS A 326 -3.81 -10.09 4.19
C CYS A 326 -5.07 -10.25 5.05
N VAL A 327 -5.05 -9.67 6.23
CA VAL A 327 -6.19 -9.68 7.16
C VAL A 327 -7.46 -9.14 6.50
N CYS A 328 -7.33 -8.09 5.67
CA CYS A 328 -8.46 -7.50 4.97
C CYS A 328 -9.13 -8.45 3.97
N PHE A 329 -8.41 -9.38 3.38
CA PHE A 329 -9.02 -10.42 2.53
C PHE A 329 -10.02 -11.26 3.35
N TRP A 330 -9.66 -11.61 4.58
CA TRP A 330 -10.49 -12.45 5.44
C TRP A 330 -11.66 -11.71 6.10
N THR A 331 -11.72 -10.38 6.03
CA THR A 331 -12.91 -9.63 6.49
C THR A 331 -14.11 -9.85 5.57
N ASN A 332 -13.88 -10.19 4.31
CA ASN A 332 -14.92 -10.37 3.29
C ASN A 332 -15.28 -11.84 3.04
N THR A 333 -14.42 -12.77 3.47
CA THR A 333 -14.63 -14.21 3.26
C THR A 333 -14.08 -15.02 4.42
N SER A 334 -14.26 -16.34 4.40
CA SER A 334 -13.66 -17.26 5.36
C SER A 334 -12.76 -18.27 4.64
N PHE A 335 -11.87 -18.90 5.41
CA PHE A 335 -11.02 -19.98 4.91
C PHE A 335 -11.87 -21.17 4.41
N ASP A 336 -12.92 -21.51 5.15
CA ASP A 336 -13.82 -22.62 4.78
C ASP A 336 -14.57 -22.32 3.49
N SER A 337 -15.11 -21.10 3.33
CA SER A 337 -15.77 -20.69 2.07
C SER A 337 -14.81 -20.71 0.89
N LEU A 338 -13.54 -20.33 1.07
CA LEU A 338 -12.53 -20.41 0.02
C LEU A 338 -12.25 -21.86 -0.35
N LYS A 339 -12.14 -22.75 0.65
CA LYS A 339 -11.86 -24.18 0.48
C LYS A 339 -13.02 -24.90 -0.23
N GLU A 340 -14.25 -24.63 0.20
CA GLU A 340 -15.46 -25.22 -0.39
C GLU A 340 -15.66 -24.84 -1.87
N LYS A 341 -15.38 -23.58 -2.21
CA LYS A 341 -15.59 -23.05 -3.56
C LYS A 341 -14.38 -23.20 -4.47
N LYS A 342 -13.26 -23.73 -3.98
CA LYS A 342 -11.97 -23.74 -4.67
C LYS A 342 -12.05 -24.27 -6.10
N ASP A 343 -12.55 -25.47 -6.29
CA ASP A 343 -12.57 -26.12 -7.61
C ASP A 343 -13.47 -25.38 -8.60
N PHE A 344 -14.61 -24.88 -8.13
CA PHE A 344 -15.51 -24.04 -8.93
C PHE A 344 -14.82 -22.74 -9.38
N LEU A 345 -14.13 -22.06 -8.44
CA LEU A 345 -13.45 -20.78 -8.71
C LEU A 345 -12.26 -20.96 -9.67
N ILE A 346 -11.52 -22.08 -9.54
CA ILE A 346 -10.40 -22.42 -10.44
C ILE A 346 -10.95 -22.70 -11.84
N GLN A 347 -11.98 -23.52 -11.97
CA GLN A 347 -12.56 -23.85 -13.27
C GLN A 347 -13.06 -22.59 -13.98
N ARG A 348 -13.76 -21.74 -13.25
CA ARG A 348 -14.22 -20.46 -13.77
C ARG A 348 -13.06 -19.55 -14.22
N ALA A 349 -11.96 -19.50 -13.46
CA ALA A 349 -10.77 -18.75 -13.84
C ALA A 349 -10.11 -19.29 -15.12
N ILE A 350 -10.15 -20.62 -15.34
CA ILE A 350 -9.67 -21.24 -16.58
C ILE A 350 -10.55 -20.86 -17.76
N ASP A 351 -11.86 -20.88 -17.57
CA ASP A 351 -12.83 -20.57 -18.64
C ASP A 351 -12.78 -19.09 -19.06
N GLU A 352 -12.57 -18.18 -18.09
CA GLU A 352 -12.56 -16.72 -18.31
C GLU A 352 -11.18 -16.17 -18.75
N VAL A 353 -10.08 -16.86 -18.43
CA VAL A 353 -8.70 -16.50 -18.83
C VAL A 353 -8.05 -17.68 -19.55
N PRO A 354 -8.17 -17.77 -20.88
CA PRO A 354 -7.50 -18.80 -21.68
C PRO A 354 -5.97 -18.78 -21.48
N ASN A 355 -5.33 -19.94 -21.66
CA ASN A 355 -3.87 -19.96 -21.71
C ASN A 355 -3.39 -19.30 -23.01
N ASP A 356 -2.41 -18.39 -22.93
CA ASP A 356 -1.68 -17.81 -24.07
C ASP A 356 -0.82 -18.85 -24.84
N SER A 357 -1.15 -20.12 -24.81
CA SER A 357 -0.40 -21.21 -25.46
C SER A 357 -1.01 -21.66 -26.79
N GLN A 358 -1.74 -20.78 -27.48
CA GLN A 358 -2.15 -21.02 -28.86
C GLN A 358 -2.10 -19.69 -29.67
N ASP A 359 -0.87 -19.23 -29.94
CA ASP A 359 -0.53 -18.57 -31.21
C ASP A 359 1.00 -18.60 -31.42
#